data_3855204971c3af2f5b85e0cf88de9d61
#
_entry.id   3855204971c3af2f5b85e0cf88de9d61
#
_cell.length_a   1.000
_cell.length_b   1.000
_cell.length_c   1.000
_cell.angle_alpha   90.00
_cell.angle_beta   90.00
_cell.angle_gamma   90.00
#
_symmetry.space_group_name_H-M   'P 1'
#
loop_
_entity.id
_entity.type
_entity.pdbx_description
1 polymer ?
#
loop_
_entity_poly.entity_id
_entity_poly.type
_entity_poly.pdbx_seq_one_letter_code
_entity_poly.pdbx_strand_id
1 'polypeptide(L)'
;MKRIIVLFTICTCICGMSFAQTAALNGGRIEPRQLTVQDTTSVILYSTEAASGGSAPIVYSWESSADALAWFSVPDATSESCESRPASGGIYYRRKATSGDRIAYSNTVALSANNAIGVTNDTNYIVTYTYTAKNNASHVADVDYYNDTGHPDQNIQVGAAPDGRSIVTPFYYDAKMRESRKYLPYAASSSSGLYRSDAFSEQAQYYNSLYGEGAHSYMEHLYDNSPLNRKVGSYNAGTVFRTEDRKQTVTYDTNAENEVAYFTVTAQGLSFSGFHPPHTLFKTTETNEDGIAVAIYKDYMEQTILERTVGMSDSTTTYDTYYVYDDRGNLCYVLPPELSKTIEGRSPGTLPDTAIAELAYVYKYDGRKRCIEKRMPGTDPVYMIYDNNDRLVMSQNGNMRKQNQWVYTEYDRLDRPTRQSILASAEAVAPSTLQQDYDKSWENSYTPLNSGFTETAMLSVTVYDAYVYEDEMEIIPINRVPVGTNIRGWTFRITRMDMQPESPVDVIYSMDINGKEWLVITHYDGAN
;
A
#
# COMPACT_ATOMS: atom_id res chain seq x y z
N MET A 1 11.10 -13.23 33.14
CA MET A 1 12.48 -13.60 33.58
C MET A 1 13.31 -12.32 33.62
N LYS A 2 13.66 -11.89 34.83
CA LYS A 2 14.51 -10.70 35.08
C LYS A 2 15.97 -11.08 34.75
N ARG A 3 16.62 -10.32 33.86
CA ARG A 3 18.08 -10.41 33.67
C ARG A 3 18.73 -9.31 34.48
N ILE A 4 19.52 -9.74 35.46
CA ILE A 4 20.39 -8.91 36.29
C ILE A 4 21.69 -8.71 35.49
N ILE A 5 22.07 -7.47 35.25
CA ILE A 5 23.40 -7.10 34.73
C ILE A 5 24.26 -6.72 35.94
N VAL A 6 25.32 -7.48 36.16
CA VAL A 6 26.35 -7.19 37.20
C VAL A 6 27.44 -6.33 36.57
N LEU A 7 27.60 -5.11 37.07
CA LEU A 7 28.74 -4.25 36.74
C LEU A 7 29.91 -4.56 37.70
N PHE A 8 31.06 -4.93 37.14
CA PHE A 8 32.30 -5.00 37.88
C PHE A 8 32.94 -3.62 37.94
N THR A 9 33.09 -3.06 39.13
CA THR A 9 33.85 -1.84 39.38
C THR A 9 35.26 -2.24 39.78
N ILE A 10 36.24 -1.89 38.95
CA ILE A 10 37.65 -1.97 39.30
C ILE A 10 38.03 -0.65 39.96
N CYS A 11 38.34 -0.71 41.24
CA CYS A 11 38.87 0.41 42.03
C CYS A 11 40.39 0.45 41.91
N THR A 12 40.94 1.43 41.17
CA THR A 12 42.35 1.78 41.23
C THR A 12 42.47 3.11 41.98
N CYS A 13 42.93 3.03 43.23
CA CYS A 13 43.37 4.22 43.99
C CYS A 13 44.64 4.77 43.37
N ILE A 14 44.55 5.92 42.70
CA ILE A 14 45.68 6.80 42.43
C ILE A 14 45.44 8.12 43.19
N CYS A 15 46.25 8.32 44.24
CA CYS A 15 46.26 9.56 44.97
C CYS A 15 46.99 10.63 44.12
N GLY A 16 46.21 11.47 43.41
CA GLY A 16 46.68 12.64 42.68
C GLY A 16 45.81 13.82 43.08
N MET A 17 46.41 14.89 43.51
CA MET A 17 45.72 16.15 43.77
C MET A 17 44.99 16.60 42.52
N SER A 18 43.69 16.35 42.50
CA SER A 18 42.80 16.78 41.42
C SER A 18 42.32 18.17 41.75
N PHE A 19 42.79 19.18 41.01
CA PHE A 19 42.04 20.43 40.89
C PHE A 19 40.67 20.02 40.32
N ALA A 20 39.62 20.21 41.11
CA ALA A 20 38.27 19.96 40.67
C ALA A 20 37.95 20.88 39.47
N GLN A 21 38.12 20.37 38.29
CA GLN A 21 37.67 21.04 37.08
C GLN A 21 36.13 21.01 37.15
N THR A 22 35.53 22.13 37.54
CA THR A 22 34.08 22.27 37.59
C THR A 22 33.55 21.98 36.21
N ALA A 23 32.75 20.91 36.10
CA ALA A 23 32.12 20.51 34.84
C ALA A 23 31.36 21.70 34.22
N ALA A 24 31.45 21.84 32.92
CA ALA A 24 30.70 22.88 32.20
C ALA A 24 29.21 22.69 32.50
N LEU A 25 28.49 23.81 32.70
CA LEU A 25 27.04 23.74 32.87
C LEU A 25 26.39 23.32 31.56
N ASN A 26 25.53 22.27 31.61
CA ASN A 26 24.71 21.78 30.53
C ASN A 26 23.26 22.14 30.83
N GLY A 27 22.52 22.67 29.86
CA GLY A 27 21.13 23.10 30.02
C GLY A 27 20.12 21.94 30.09
N GLY A 28 20.58 20.72 29.81
CA GLY A 28 19.71 19.55 29.73
C GLY A 28 18.81 19.54 28.49
N ARG A 29 17.74 18.71 28.49
CA ARG A 29 16.86 18.53 27.36
C ARG A 29 15.39 18.57 27.76
N ILE A 30 14.57 19.19 26.94
CA ILE A 30 13.14 19.33 27.13
C ILE A 30 12.37 18.77 25.91
N GLU A 31 11.17 18.23 26.16
CA GLU A 31 10.24 17.68 25.16
C GLU A 31 8.80 18.16 25.45
N PRO A 32 7.91 18.14 24.47
CA PRO A 32 8.12 17.71 23.06
C PRO A 32 8.95 18.74 22.28
N ARG A 33 9.79 18.30 21.36
CA ARG A 33 10.63 19.22 20.55
C ARG A 33 9.84 20.11 19.61
N GLN A 34 8.77 19.56 19.08
CA GLN A 34 7.82 20.24 18.23
C GLN A 34 6.45 19.65 18.49
N LEU A 35 5.47 20.49 18.69
CA LEU A 35 4.08 20.09 18.88
C LEU A 35 3.15 21.12 18.28
N THR A 36 2.19 20.64 17.49
CA THR A 36 1.05 21.42 17.06
C THR A 36 -0.15 20.96 17.86
N VAL A 37 -0.81 21.84 18.58
CA VAL A 37 -2.00 21.55 19.38
C VAL A 37 -3.20 22.25 18.79
N GLN A 38 -4.36 21.68 19.03
CA GLN A 38 -5.61 22.35 18.71
C GLN A 38 -5.86 23.46 19.74
N ASP A 39 -6.22 24.63 19.19
CA ASP A 39 -6.58 25.76 19.99
C ASP A 39 -5.49 26.22 20.99
N THR A 40 -5.84 27.05 21.94
CA THR A 40 -4.97 27.60 22.97
C THR A 40 -4.80 26.67 24.17
N THR A 41 -4.97 25.35 24.00
CA THR A 41 -4.78 24.36 25.06
C THR A 41 -3.36 24.42 25.61
N SER A 42 -3.22 24.51 26.92
CA SER A 42 -1.90 24.54 27.56
C SER A 42 -1.17 23.20 27.39
N VAL A 43 0.13 23.28 27.16
CA VAL A 43 1.03 22.13 26.99
C VAL A 43 2.08 22.16 28.08
N ILE A 44 2.33 21.02 28.69
CA ILE A 44 3.45 20.90 29.64
C ILE A 44 4.70 20.53 28.87
N LEU A 45 5.69 21.46 28.89
CA LEU A 45 7.05 21.18 28.47
C LEU A 45 7.77 20.53 29.63
N TYR A 46 8.18 19.27 29.46
CA TYR A 46 8.81 18.49 30.52
C TYR A 46 10.27 18.19 30.24
N SER A 47 11.04 18.03 31.33
CA SER A 47 12.46 17.68 31.25
C SER A 47 12.64 16.20 30.98
N THR A 48 13.36 15.87 29.91
CA THR A 48 13.84 14.50 29.64
C THR A 48 15.25 14.28 30.09
N GLU A 49 16.02 15.39 30.26
CA GLU A 49 17.36 15.42 30.83
C GLU A 49 17.50 16.70 31.67
N ALA A 50 17.76 16.53 32.96
CA ALA A 50 17.97 17.64 33.86
C ALA A 50 19.26 18.41 33.49
N ALA A 51 19.30 19.70 33.78
CA ALA A 51 20.53 20.43 33.65
C ALA A 51 21.59 19.91 34.67
N SER A 52 22.84 19.88 34.28
CA SER A 52 23.93 19.30 35.08
C SER A 52 25.21 20.11 34.98
N GLY A 53 26.13 19.93 35.95
CA GLY A 53 27.39 20.65 36.03
C GLY A 53 27.24 21.98 36.78
N GLY A 54 28.22 22.88 36.63
CA GLY A 54 28.25 24.16 37.36
C GLY A 54 28.90 24.06 38.73
N SER A 55 28.97 25.19 39.47
CA SER A 55 29.66 25.34 40.77
C SER A 55 28.71 25.70 41.91
N ALA A 56 27.43 25.89 41.66
CA ALA A 56 26.39 26.27 42.61
C ALA A 56 25.07 25.51 42.27
N PRO A 57 24.07 25.48 43.16
CA PRO A 57 22.77 24.94 42.84
C PRO A 57 22.21 25.50 41.54
N ILE A 58 21.59 24.64 40.74
CA ILE A 58 21.01 25.03 39.46
C ILE A 58 19.61 25.62 39.70
N VAL A 59 19.39 26.81 39.16
CA VAL A 59 18.11 27.52 39.18
C VAL A 59 17.58 27.54 37.73
N TYR A 60 16.31 27.23 37.55
CA TYR A 60 15.65 27.27 36.26
C TYR A 60 14.84 28.54 36.05
N SER A 61 14.82 28.99 34.82
CA SER A 61 13.86 29.94 34.28
C SER A 61 13.54 29.57 32.84
N TRP A 62 12.43 30.10 32.32
CA TRP A 62 12.03 29.80 30.96
C TRP A 62 11.97 31.07 30.11
N GLU A 63 12.29 30.91 28.86
CA GLU A 63 12.23 31.97 27.87
C GLU A 63 11.39 31.55 26.69
N SER A 64 10.62 32.49 26.13
CA SER A 64 9.81 32.30 24.90
C SER A 64 10.23 33.29 23.83
N SER A 65 9.99 32.92 22.57
CA SER A 65 10.34 33.72 21.40
C SER A 65 9.35 33.49 20.29
N ALA A 66 9.00 34.51 19.52
CA ALA A 66 8.19 34.38 18.32
C ALA A 66 8.98 33.95 17.06
N ASP A 67 10.30 34.20 17.06
CA ASP A 67 11.18 34.02 15.88
C ASP A 67 12.43 33.17 16.16
N ALA A 68 12.57 32.64 17.38
CA ALA A 68 13.74 31.96 17.90
C ALA A 68 15.02 32.81 17.94
N LEU A 69 14.94 34.13 17.76
CA LEU A 69 16.03 35.08 17.76
C LEU A 69 15.97 36.01 19.00
N ALA A 70 14.83 36.67 19.22
CA ALA A 70 14.58 37.52 20.38
C ALA A 70 13.85 36.72 21.47
N TRP A 71 14.48 36.60 22.65
CA TRP A 71 13.99 35.80 23.77
C TRP A 71 13.52 36.63 24.94
N PHE A 72 12.34 36.32 25.46
CA PHE A 72 11.70 37.02 26.58
C PHE A 72 11.45 36.04 27.72
N SER A 73 11.61 36.50 28.95
CA SER A 73 11.35 35.67 30.13
C SER A 73 9.88 35.30 30.26
N VAL A 74 9.62 34.04 30.56
CA VAL A 74 8.28 33.55 30.91
C VAL A 74 8.06 33.80 32.40
N PRO A 75 7.06 34.62 32.78
CA PRO A 75 6.83 34.92 34.20
C PRO A 75 6.57 33.68 35.03
N ASP A 76 7.05 33.64 36.25
CA ASP A 76 6.81 32.59 37.27
C ASP A 76 7.21 31.17 36.89
N ALA A 77 7.86 30.97 35.73
CA ALA A 77 8.33 29.67 35.27
C ALA A 77 9.72 29.35 35.81
N THR A 78 9.76 28.80 37.03
CA THR A 78 11.02 28.49 37.76
C THR A 78 11.24 27.00 37.99
N SER A 79 10.33 26.17 37.55
CA SER A 79 10.38 24.70 37.68
C SER A 79 11.14 24.06 36.51
N GLU A 80 11.52 22.80 36.67
CA GLU A 80 12.16 22.00 35.65
C GLU A 80 11.25 21.76 34.43
N SER A 81 9.95 21.77 34.64
CA SER A 81 8.89 21.74 33.62
C SER A 81 8.15 23.07 33.57
N CYS A 82 7.56 23.41 32.44
CA CYS A 82 6.82 24.65 32.24
C CYS A 82 5.50 24.39 31.56
N GLU A 83 4.42 24.93 32.11
CA GLU A 83 3.14 25.00 31.39
C GLU A 83 3.20 26.16 30.39
N SER A 84 3.00 25.85 29.13
CA SER A 84 3.11 26.79 28.03
C SER A 84 1.81 26.86 27.24
N ARG A 85 1.54 27.98 26.59
CA ARG A 85 0.41 28.15 25.69
C ARG A 85 0.92 28.46 24.30
N PRO A 86 0.55 27.65 23.28
CA PRO A 86 0.90 27.95 21.92
C PRO A 86 0.18 29.19 21.40
N ALA A 87 0.80 29.89 20.47
CA ALA A 87 0.21 31.03 19.77
C ALA A 87 -0.11 30.68 18.32
N SER A 88 -1.07 31.34 17.71
CA SER A 88 -1.52 31.11 16.33
C SER A 88 -0.45 31.33 15.25
N GLY A 89 0.68 31.93 15.56
CA GLY A 89 1.84 32.08 14.66
C GLY A 89 3.01 31.18 14.99
N GLY A 90 2.84 30.27 15.96
CA GLY A 90 3.94 29.52 16.53
C GLY A 90 4.70 30.32 17.60
N ILE A 91 5.23 29.63 18.57
CA ILE A 91 6.08 30.20 19.63
C ILE A 91 7.15 29.20 20.00
N TYR A 92 8.34 29.68 20.24
CA TYR A 92 9.46 28.88 20.64
C TYR A 92 9.69 29.03 22.16
N TYR A 93 10.07 27.92 22.81
CA TYR A 93 10.45 27.91 24.23
C TYR A 93 11.82 27.28 24.44
N ARG A 94 12.53 27.73 25.42
CA ARG A 94 13.75 27.10 25.94
C ARG A 94 13.83 27.26 27.45
N ARG A 95 14.45 26.29 28.10
CA ARG A 95 14.74 26.36 29.53
C ARG A 95 16.16 26.96 29.71
N LYS A 96 16.28 27.93 30.57
CA LYS A 96 17.53 28.52 30.99
C LYS A 96 17.91 27.95 32.36
N ALA A 97 19.09 27.37 32.46
CA ALA A 97 19.69 26.88 33.68
C ALA A 97 20.82 27.84 34.12
N THR A 98 20.79 28.27 35.37
CA THR A 98 21.79 29.17 35.93
C THR A 98 22.43 28.51 37.15
N SER A 99 23.79 28.55 37.25
CA SER A 99 24.55 28.04 38.38
C SER A 99 25.68 29.02 38.69
N GLY A 100 25.52 29.87 39.70
CA GLY A 100 26.38 31.03 39.93
C GLY A 100 26.33 32.00 38.76
N ASP A 101 27.47 32.38 38.22
CA ASP A 101 27.57 33.27 37.05
C ASP A 101 27.44 32.54 35.70
N ARG A 102 27.23 31.24 35.71
CA ARG A 102 27.13 30.41 34.48
C ARG A 102 25.70 30.24 34.06
N ILE A 103 25.49 30.31 32.74
CA ILE A 103 24.21 30.12 32.09
C ILE A 103 24.34 29.05 30.99
N ALA A 104 23.38 28.15 30.92
CA ALA A 104 23.23 27.19 29.82
C ALA A 104 21.75 27.07 29.43
N TYR A 105 21.50 26.70 28.18
CA TYR A 105 20.15 26.54 27.65
C TYR A 105 19.91 25.10 27.24
N SER A 106 18.64 24.65 27.37
CA SER A 106 18.16 23.40 26.77
C SER A 106 18.07 23.52 25.24
N ASN A 107 17.66 22.43 24.58
CA ASN A 107 17.15 22.53 23.22
C ASN A 107 15.95 23.50 23.16
N THR A 108 15.74 24.10 21.97
CA THR A 108 14.55 24.89 21.66
C THR A 108 13.38 23.97 21.29
N VAL A 109 12.19 24.30 21.77
CA VAL A 109 10.93 23.65 21.46
C VAL A 109 10.05 24.60 20.65
N ALA A 110 9.45 24.13 19.59
CA ALA A 110 8.49 24.89 18.79
C ALA A 110 7.07 24.42 19.09
N LEU A 111 6.21 25.33 19.54
CA LEU A 111 4.78 25.09 19.73
C LEU A 111 3.98 25.95 18.77
N SER A 112 3.05 25.36 18.06
CA SER A 112 2.09 26.08 17.24
C SER A 112 0.67 25.71 17.64
N ALA A 113 -0.22 26.67 17.64
CA ALA A 113 -1.65 26.41 17.64
C ALA A 113 -2.12 26.33 16.20
N ASN A 114 -2.80 25.25 15.83
CA ASN A 114 -3.59 25.29 14.62
C ASN A 114 -4.69 26.33 14.80
N ASN A 115 -4.98 27.10 13.77
CA ASN A 115 -6.24 27.83 13.70
C ASN A 115 -7.34 26.81 13.92
N ALA A 116 -8.15 27.02 14.95
CA ALA A 116 -9.20 26.08 15.32
C ALA A 116 -10.04 25.77 14.10
N ILE A 117 -9.97 24.54 13.59
CA ILE A 117 -10.82 24.09 12.48
C ILE A 117 -12.30 24.09 12.85
N GLY A 118 -12.61 24.37 14.13
CA GLY A 118 -13.93 24.28 14.74
C GLY A 118 -14.41 22.82 14.69
N VAL A 119 -14.53 22.15 15.83
CA VAL A 119 -15.16 20.83 15.96
C VAL A 119 -16.25 20.89 17.00
N THR A 120 -17.23 20.00 16.87
CA THR A 120 -18.31 19.87 17.84
C THR A 120 -17.87 18.88 18.90
N ASN A 121 -17.70 19.35 20.15
CA ASN A 121 -17.06 18.59 21.23
C ASN A 121 -18.00 17.62 21.97
N ASP A 122 -19.30 17.68 21.72
CA ASP A 122 -20.33 16.80 22.32
C ASP A 122 -20.64 15.56 21.47
N THR A 123 -19.88 15.34 20.42
CA THR A 123 -19.97 14.19 19.51
C THR A 123 -18.64 13.44 19.46
N ASN A 124 -18.67 12.16 19.10
CA ASN A 124 -17.44 11.39 18.87
C ASN A 124 -16.80 11.79 17.54
N TYR A 125 -15.53 12.16 17.55
CA TYR A 125 -14.83 12.53 16.33
C TYR A 125 -13.35 12.15 16.34
N ILE A 126 -12.78 12.05 15.15
CA ILE A 126 -11.33 11.95 14.89
C ILE A 126 -10.94 13.07 13.93
N VAL A 127 -9.87 13.79 14.24
CA VAL A 127 -9.27 14.77 13.33
C VAL A 127 -7.97 14.22 12.79
N THR A 128 -7.86 14.16 11.47
CA THR A 128 -6.66 13.76 10.75
C THR A 128 -6.05 14.97 10.05
N TYR A 129 -4.79 15.28 10.37
CA TYR A 129 -4.02 16.31 9.68
C TYR A 129 -3.06 15.66 8.70
N THR A 130 -3.21 15.98 7.41
CA THR A 130 -2.26 15.58 6.37
C THR A 130 -1.40 16.78 5.99
N TYR A 131 -0.11 16.76 6.36
CA TYR A 131 0.81 17.83 6.06
C TYR A 131 1.28 17.75 4.61
N THR A 132 1.11 18.85 3.87
CA THR A 132 1.41 18.94 2.43
C THR A 132 2.73 19.65 2.13
N ALA A 133 3.39 20.23 3.14
CA ALA A 133 4.67 20.92 3.00
C ALA A 133 5.66 20.52 4.11
N LYS A 134 6.95 20.60 3.80
CA LYS A 134 8.02 20.51 4.81
C LYS A 134 7.81 21.62 5.87
N ASN A 135 8.12 21.32 7.12
CA ASN A 135 7.99 22.22 8.28
C ASN A 135 6.55 22.50 8.73
N ASN A 136 5.59 21.64 8.39
CA ASN A 136 4.19 21.78 8.82
C ASN A 136 3.53 23.13 8.43
N ALA A 137 4.05 23.79 7.39
CA ALA A 137 3.56 25.10 6.95
C ALA A 137 2.18 25.04 6.28
N SER A 138 1.77 23.84 5.80
CA SER A 138 0.50 23.63 5.14
C SER A 138 -0.01 22.22 5.45
N HIS A 139 -1.31 22.10 5.71
CA HIS A 139 -1.97 20.82 5.96
C HIS A 139 -3.41 20.86 5.44
N VAL A 140 -3.96 19.67 5.21
CA VAL A 140 -5.39 19.43 5.03
C VAL A 140 -5.89 18.79 6.32
N ALA A 141 -7.05 19.22 6.79
CA ALA A 141 -7.69 18.65 7.97
C ALA A 141 -8.98 17.94 7.58
N ASP A 142 -9.08 16.68 7.96
CA ASP A 142 -10.27 15.85 7.84
C ASP A 142 -10.86 15.59 9.22
N VAL A 143 -12.15 15.79 9.39
CA VAL A 143 -12.89 15.49 10.62
C VAL A 143 -13.88 14.39 10.33
N ASP A 144 -13.69 13.24 10.95
CA ASP A 144 -14.63 12.11 10.90
C ASP A 144 -15.46 12.08 12.17
N TYR A 145 -16.75 12.30 12.05
CA TYR A 145 -17.72 12.16 13.13
C TYR A 145 -18.31 10.75 13.14
N TYR A 146 -18.56 10.24 14.34
CA TYR A 146 -19.07 8.89 14.57
C TYR A 146 -20.34 8.95 15.42
N ASN A 147 -21.29 8.10 15.07
CA ASN A 147 -22.49 7.91 15.87
C ASN A 147 -22.20 7.07 17.14
N ASP A 148 -23.21 6.92 18.02
CA ASP A 148 -23.10 6.19 19.29
C ASP A 148 -22.74 4.70 19.13
N THR A 149 -22.89 4.13 17.95
CA THR A 149 -22.52 2.74 17.63
C THR A 149 -21.14 2.60 17.01
N GLY A 150 -20.41 3.73 16.84
CA GLY A 150 -19.06 3.77 16.29
C GLY A 150 -19.00 3.72 14.76
N HIS A 151 -20.14 3.87 14.07
CA HIS A 151 -20.13 4.00 12.61
C HIS A 151 -19.90 5.47 12.20
N PRO A 152 -19.19 5.73 11.06
CA PRO A 152 -19.07 7.08 10.53
C PRO A 152 -20.44 7.73 10.33
N ASP A 153 -20.57 8.99 10.71
CA ASP A 153 -21.80 9.77 10.57
C ASP A 153 -21.63 10.93 9.58
N GLN A 154 -20.48 11.62 9.65
CA GLN A 154 -20.06 12.63 8.69
C GLN A 154 -18.55 12.62 8.54
N ASN A 155 -18.07 12.84 7.31
CA ASN A 155 -16.70 13.27 7.03
C ASN A 155 -16.73 14.74 6.57
N ILE A 156 -15.85 15.56 7.14
CA ILE A 156 -15.72 16.99 6.80
C ILE A 156 -14.26 17.30 6.44
N GLN A 157 -14.01 17.57 5.16
CA GLN A 157 -12.73 18.05 4.68
C GLN A 157 -12.69 19.56 4.79
N VAL A 158 -11.97 20.06 5.78
CA VAL A 158 -12.01 21.48 6.18
C VAL A 158 -11.34 22.36 5.12
N GLY A 159 -12.10 23.31 4.57
CA GLY A 159 -11.57 24.27 3.59
C GLY A 159 -11.13 23.65 2.25
N ALA A 160 -11.56 22.43 1.93
CA ALA A 160 -11.08 21.68 0.77
C ALA A 160 -11.71 22.07 -0.57
N ALA A 161 -12.82 22.83 -0.56
CA ALA A 161 -13.41 23.32 -1.80
C ALA A 161 -12.54 24.45 -2.41
N PRO A 162 -12.57 24.67 -3.75
CA PRO A 162 -11.76 25.69 -4.40
C PRO A 162 -12.01 27.13 -3.89
N ASP A 163 -13.17 27.39 -3.34
CA ASP A 163 -13.56 28.67 -2.74
C ASP A 163 -13.29 28.74 -1.23
N GLY A 164 -12.59 27.74 -0.66
CA GLY A 164 -12.21 27.64 0.76
C GLY A 164 -13.31 27.14 1.69
N ARG A 165 -14.47 26.73 1.17
CA ARG A 165 -15.53 26.09 1.96
C ARG A 165 -15.15 24.64 2.30
N SER A 166 -15.73 24.10 3.36
CA SER A 166 -15.54 22.68 3.71
C SER A 166 -16.38 21.79 2.81
N ILE A 167 -15.83 20.60 2.49
CA ILE A 167 -16.56 19.55 1.77
C ILE A 167 -17.08 18.56 2.82
N VAL A 168 -18.38 18.29 2.76
CA VAL A 168 -19.07 17.42 3.72
C VAL A 168 -19.65 16.21 3.01
N THR A 169 -19.41 15.02 3.57
CA THR A 169 -19.98 13.75 3.12
C THR A 169 -20.79 13.14 4.28
N PRO A 170 -22.12 13.14 4.25
CA PRO A 170 -22.93 12.48 5.26
C PRO A 170 -23.08 10.98 4.96
N PHE A 171 -23.16 10.15 6.00
CA PHE A 171 -23.38 8.71 5.90
C PHE A 171 -24.80 8.36 6.37
N TYR A 172 -25.48 7.52 5.63
CA TYR A 172 -26.84 7.09 5.93
C TYR A 172 -26.92 5.58 6.14
N TYR A 173 -27.50 5.17 7.24
CA TYR A 173 -27.72 3.78 7.60
C TYR A 173 -29.20 3.46 7.68
N ASP A 174 -29.59 2.28 7.23
CA ASP A 174 -30.94 1.76 7.38
C ASP A 174 -31.18 1.19 8.80
N ALA A 175 -32.40 0.72 9.06
CA ALA A 175 -32.76 0.14 10.36
C ALA A 175 -31.94 -1.12 10.75
N LYS A 176 -31.19 -1.71 9.84
CA LYS A 176 -30.27 -2.83 10.07
C LYS A 176 -28.81 -2.37 10.13
N MET A 177 -28.56 -1.08 10.25
CA MET A 177 -27.23 -0.46 10.30
C MET A 177 -26.38 -0.75 9.05
N ARG A 178 -27.02 -0.87 7.87
CA ARG A 178 -26.31 -0.98 6.59
C ARG A 178 -26.28 0.38 5.91
N GLU A 179 -25.15 0.75 5.32
CA GLU A 179 -25.06 1.93 4.47
C GLU A 179 -25.89 1.70 3.19
N SER A 180 -27.20 1.96 3.28
CA SER A 180 -28.11 1.75 2.15
C SER A 180 -28.15 2.91 1.18
N ARG A 181 -27.65 4.10 1.57
CA ARG A 181 -27.45 5.26 0.69
C ARG A 181 -26.09 5.86 0.88
N LYS A 182 -25.36 5.96 -0.22
CA LYS A 182 -24.06 6.63 -0.27
C LYS A 182 -24.23 8.01 -0.90
N TYR A 183 -24.22 9.01 -0.06
CA TYR A 183 -24.41 10.39 -0.46
C TYR A 183 -23.17 10.97 -1.14
N LEU A 184 -23.37 11.82 -2.15
CA LEU A 184 -22.29 12.57 -2.77
C LEU A 184 -21.83 13.69 -1.83
N PRO A 185 -20.53 14.02 -1.81
CA PRO A 185 -20.00 15.13 -1.02
C PRO A 185 -20.53 16.47 -1.55
N TYR A 186 -20.73 17.44 -0.67
CA TYR A 186 -21.16 18.78 -1.06
C TYR A 186 -20.30 19.86 -0.41
N ALA A 187 -20.21 21.03 -1.06
CA ALA A 187 -19.55 22.20 -0.48
C ALA A 187 -20.51 22.90 0.51
N ALA A 188 -20.13 22.92 1.77
CA ALA A 188 -20.90 23.54 2.84
C ALA A 188 -20.91 25.07 2.76
N SER A 189 -21.71 25.74 3.58
CA SER A 189 -21.78 27.21 3.65
C SER A 189 -20.60 27.85 4.39
N SER A 190 -19.77 27.08 5.08
CA SER A 190 -18.64 27.55 5.89
C SER A 190 -17.39 26.73 5.68
N SER A 191 -16.26 27.21 6.20
CA SER A 191 -14.95 26.55 6.20
C SER A 191 -14.62 25.86 7.53
N SER A 192 -15.63 25.52 8.36
CA SER A 192 -15.43 24.89 9.66
C SER A 192 -15.55 23.35 9.59
N GLY A 193 -14.95 22.67 10.57
CA GLY A 193 -15.13 21.23 10.81
C GLY A 193 -16.27 20.89 11.77
N LEU A 194 -17.18 21.83 12.06
CA LEU A 194 -18.33 21.63 12.94
C LEU A 194 -19.28 20.56 12.39
N TYR A 195 -19.78 19.69 13.26
CA TYR A 195 -20.83 18.74 12.94
C TYR A 195 -22.09 19.45 12.43
N ARG A 196 -22.74 18.90 11.41
CA ARG A 196 -23.92 19.48 10.76
C ARG A 196 -25.12 18.58 10.99
N SER A 197 -26.03 19.00 11.88
CA SER A 197 -27.29 18.29 12.13
C SER A 197 -28.18 18.17 10.88
N ASP A 198 -28.08 19.14 9.99
CA ASP A 198 -28.91 19.23 8.79
C ASP A 198 -28.18 18.84 7.50
N ALA A 199 -27.06 18.05 7.62
CA ALA A 199 -26.19 17.70 6.49
C ALA A 199 -26.93 17.13 5.29
N PHE A 200 -27.95 16.26 5.50
CA PHE A 200 -28.74 15.70 4.42
C PHE A 200 -29.60 16.74 3.70
N SER A 201 -30.16 17.68 4.44
CA SER A 201 -30.98 18.76 3.88
C SER A 201 -30.11 19.79 3.15
N GLU A 202 -28.93 20.15 3.70
CA GLU A 202 -27.96 21.01 3.06
C GLU A 202 -27.45 20.38 1.74
N GLN A 203 -27.15 19.09 1.77
CA GLN A 203 -26.71 18.32 0.60
C GLN A 203 -27.79 18.31 -0.50
N ALA A 204 -29.04 18.05 -0.14
CA ALA A 204 -30.16 18.07 -1.07
C ALA A 204 -30.34 19.48 -1.69
N GLN A 205 -30.27 20.55 -0.90
CA GLN A 205 -30.37 21.93 -1.37
C GLN A 205 -29.21 22.28 -2.33
N TYR A 206 -27.98 21.87 -1.98
CA TYR A 206 -26.81 22.08 -2.82
C TYR A 206 -27.00 21.47 -4.21
N TYR A 207 -27.38 20.20 -4.29
CA TYR A 207 -27.57 19.51 -5.57
C TYR A 207 -28.81 19.97 -6.33
N ASN A 208 -29.91 20.31 -5.62
CA ASN A 208 -31.08 20.90 -6.25
C ASN A 208 -30.77 22.28 -6.89
N SER A 209 -29.87 23.04 -6.29
CA SER A 209 -29.43 24.31 -6.89
C SER A 209 -28.62 24.13 -8.18
N LEU A 210 -27.93 23.02 -8.33
CA LEU A 210 -27.07 22.69 -9.49
C LEU A 210 -27.85 22.01 -10.61
N TYR A 211 -28.77 21.09 -10.26
CA TYR A 211 -29.38 20.15 -11.21
C TYR A 211 -30.92 20.19 -11.23
N GLY A 212 -31.52 21.11 -10.46
CA GLY A 212 -32.97 21.26 -10.33
C GLY A 212 -33.58 20.46 -9.20
N GLU A 213 -34.86 20.73 -8.89
CA GLU A 213 -35.56 20.05 -7.81
C GLU A 213 -35.66 18.52 -8.02
N GLY A 214 -35.56 17.78 -6.93
CA GLY A 214 -35.63 16.31 -6.95
C GLY A 214 -34.37 15.63 -7.41
N ALA A 215 -33.21 16.32 -7.43
CA ALA A 215 -31.93 15.70 -7.72
C ALA A 215 -31.63 14.58 -6.71
N HIS A 216 -31.53 13.35 -7.22
CA HIS A 216 -31.11 12.20 -6.40
C HIS A 216 -29.58 12.20 -6.29
N SER A 217 -29.06 12.85 -5.27
CA SER A 217 -27.63 13.09 -5.06
C SER A 217 -26.97 12.02 -4.20
N TYR A 218 -27.44 10.79 -4.31
CA TYR A 218 -26.90 9.61 -3.62
C TYR A 218 -27.07 8.34 -4.47
N MET A 219 -26.16 7.41 -4.31
CA MET A 219 -26.32 6.02 -4.75
C MET A 219 -27.17 5.28 -3.70
N GLU A 220 -28.10 4.44 -4.15
CA GLU A 220 -28.93 3.62 -3.24
C GLU A 220 -28.72 2.14 -3.49
N HIS A 221 -28.42 1.40 -2.42
CA HIS A 221 -28.29 -0.05 -2.44
C HIS A 221 -29.59 -0.71 -2.04
N LEU A 222 -30.04 -1.65 -2.85
CA LEU A 222 -31.20 -2.47 -2.59
C LEU A 222 -30.76 -3.82 -2.03
N TYR A 223 -31.35 -4.22 -0.92
CA TYR A 223 -31.02 -5.48 -0.25
C TYR A 223 -32.20 -6.43 -0.26
N ASP A 224 -31.92 -7.73 -0.26
CA ASP A 224 -32.95 -8.73 -0.03
C ASP A 224 -33.45 -8.70 1.43
N ASN A 225 -34.59 -9.37 1.68
CA ASN A 225 -35.14 -9.48 3.02
C ASN A 225 -34.56 -10.66 3.82
N SER A 226 -33.60 -11.39 3.26
CA SER A 226 -32.99 -12.54 3.92
C SER A 226 -32.04 -12.11 5.05
N PRO A 227 -31.74 -13.00 6.01
CA PRO A 227 -30.72 -12.75 7.01
C PRO A 227 -29.31 -12.60 6.43
N LEU A 228 -29.08 -12.99 5.18
CA LEU A 228 -27.77 -12.90 4.49
C LEU A 228 -27.44 -11.46 4.09
N ASN A 229 -28.42 -10.54 4.12
CA ASN A 229 -28.22 -9.13 3.76
C ASN A 229 -27.58 -8.94 2.38
N ARG A 230 -27.95 -9.76 1.38
CA ARG A 230 -27.37 -9.72 0.05
C ARG A 230 -27.86 -8.48 -0.70
N LYS A 231 -26.94 -7.80 -1.37
CA LYS A 231 -27.26 -6.72 -2.29
C LYS A 231 -27.95 -7.31 -3.54
N VAL A 232 -29.15 -6.86 -3.86
CA VAL A 232 -29.91 -7.28 -5.03
C VAL A 232 -30.01 -6.21 -6.11
N GLY A 233 -29.48 -5.02 -5.85
CA GLY A 233 -29.37 -3.97 -6.86
C GLY A 233 -28.85 -2.66 -6.29
N SER A 234 -28.69 -1.69 -7.18
CA SER A 234 -28.37 -0.32 -6.81
C SER A 234 -28.77 0.67 -7.89
N TYR A 235 -29.15 1.86 -7.45
CA TYR A 235 -29.26 3.01 -8.33
C TYR A 235 -28.06 3.93 -8.13
N ASN A 236 -27.49 4.41 -9.21
CA ASN A 236 -26.49 5.46 -9.18
C ASN A 236 -27.12 6.82 -8.79
N ALA A 237 -26.28 7.77 -8.39
CA ALA A 237 -26.71 9.14 -8.16
C ALA A 237 -27.18 9.78 -9.48
N GLY A 238 -28.28 10.53 -9.41
CA GLY A 238 -28.89 11.21 -10.55
C GLY A 238 -30.35 10.83 -10.77
N THR A 239 -31.15 11.81 -11.14
CA THR A 239 -32.61 11.67 -11.31
C THR A 239 -32.96 10.67 -12.42
N VAL A 240 -32.22 10.67 -13.52
CA VAL A 240 -32.45 9.80 -14.69
C VAL A 240 -32.45 8.31 -14.32
N PHE A 241 -31.57 7.88 -13.41
CA PHE A 241 -31.51 6.49 -13.00
C PHE A 241 -32.77 6.02 -12.26
N ARG A 242 -33.48 6.94 -11.60
CA ARG A 242 -34.75 6.64 -10.91
C ARG A 242 -35.94 6.73 -11.84
N THR A 243 -36.02 7.78 -12.66
CA THR A 243 -37.19 8.04 -13.53
C THR A 243 -37.31 7.02 -14.64
N GLU A 244 -36.18 6.49 -15.13
CA GLU A 244 -36.12 5.47 -16.20
C GLU A 244 -35.92 4.04 -15.65
N ASP A 245 -35.97 3.84 -14.34
CA ASP A 245 -35.69 2.57 -13.62
C ASP A 245 -34.37 1.91 -14.05
N ARG A 246 -33.34 2.73 -14.36
CA ARG A 246 -32.01 2.27 -14.77
C ARG A 246 -31.18 1.90 -13.54
N LYS A 247 -31.32 0.69 -13.09
CA LYS A 247 -30.62 0.14 -11.93
C LYS A 247 -29.69 -0.98 -12.32
N GLN A 248 -28.61 -1.09 -11.58
CA GLN A 248 -27.86 -2.34 -11.52
C GLN A 248 -28.70 -3.37 -10.75
N THR A 249 -28.75 -4.60 -11.22
CA THR A 249 -29.39 -5.69 -10.50
C THR A 249 -28.43 -6.85 -10.24
N VAL A 250 -28.61 -7.53 -9.13
CA VAL A 250 -27.85 -8.73 -8.78
C VAL A 250 -28.85 -9.83 -8.44
N THR A 251 -28.75 -10.95 -9.14
CA THR A 251 -29.56 -12.15 -8.87
C THR A 251 -28.67 -13.31 -8.45
N TYR A 252 -29.20 -14.16 -7.59
CA TYR A 252 -28.49 -15.30 -7.01
C TYR A 252 -29.29 -16.55 -7.35
N ASP A 253 -28.66 -17.51 -8.02
CA ASP A 253 -29.28 -18.73 -8.51
C ASP A 253 -28.26 -19.89 -8.52
N THR A 254 -28.58 -20.97 -9.19
CA THR A 254 -27.70 -22.11 -9.47
C THR A 254 -27.69 -22.39 -10.96
N ASN A 255 -26.73 -23.19 -11.44
CA ASN A 255 -26.69 -23.61 -12.84
C ASN A 255 -27.86 -24.55 -13.19
N ALA A 256 -28.36 -24.39 -14.42
CA ALA A 256 -29.34 -25.27 -15.01
C ALA A 256 -28.69 -26.53 -15.63
N GLU A 257 -29.55 -27.46 -16.12
CA GLU A 257 -29.08 -28.62 -16.84
C GLU A 257 -28.44 -28.22 -18.18
N ASN A 258 -27.29 -28.81 -18.51
CA ASN A 258 -26.50 -28.54 -19.72
C ASN A 258 -26.10 -27.07 -19.92
N GLU A 259 -26.07 -26.28 -18.87
CA GLU A 259 -25.73 -24.84 -18.93
C GLU A 259 -24.23 -24.55 -18.88
N VAL A 260 -23.46 -25.28 -18.05
CA VAL A 260 -22.04 -25.04 -17.81
C VAL A 260 -21.22 -26.27 -18.18
N ALA A 261 -20.32 -26.13 -19.16
CA ALA A 261 -19.42 -27.19 -19.57
C ALA A 261 -18.48 -27.63 -18.44
N TYR A 262 -18.29 -28.94 -18.33
CA TYR A 262 -17.38 -29.54 -17.36
C TYR A 262 -16.10 -30.02 -18.05
N PHE A 263 -14.97 -29.55 -17.54
CA PHE A 263 -13.64 -29.90 -18.04
C PHE A 263 -12.84 -30.64 -17.00
N THR A 264 -11.99 -31.55 -17.47
CA THR A 264 -11.03 -32.28 -16.63
C THR A 264 -9.63 -32.13 -17.19
N VAL A 265 -8.65 -31.96 -16.28
CA VAL A 265 -7.24 -31.95 -16.60
C VAL A 265 -6.72 -33.38 -16.50
N THR A 266 -6.20 -33.91 -17.60
CA THR A 266 -5.66 -35.27 -17.66
C THR A 266 -4.19 -35.27 -18.06
N ALA A 267 -3.52 -36.42 -17.99
CA ALA A 267 -2.14 -36.57 -18.48
C ALA A 267 -2.04 -36.32 -20.01
N GLN A 268 -3.13 -36.47 -20.74
CA GLN A 268 -3.24 -36.24 -22.19
C GLN A 268 -3.63 -34.80 -22.53
N GLY A 269 -3.83 -33.92 -21.53
CA GLY A 269 -4.23 -32.54 -21.72
C GLY A 269 -5.64 -32.24 -21.19
N LEU A 270 -6.25 -31.19 -21.72
CA LEU A 270 -7.58 -30.74 -21.34
C LEU A 270 -8.66 -31.55 -22.07
N SER A 271 -9.63 -32.08 -21.33
CA SER A 271 -10.78 -32.80 -21.87
C SER A 271 -12.11 -32.12 -21.53
N PHE A 272 -12.98 -31.97 -22.52
CA PHE A 272 -14.38 -31.68 -22.27
C PHE A 272 -15.06 -32.97 -21.82
N SER A 273 -15.67 -32.98 -20.64
CA SER A 273 -16.25 -34.18 -19.99
C SER A 273 -17.77 -34.14 -19.88
N GLY A 274 -18.41 -33.23 -20.61
CA GLY A 274 -19.87 -33.03 -20.58
C GLY A 274 -20.22 -31.73 -19.84
N PHE A 275 -21.26 -31.76 -19.02
CA PHE A 275 -21.74 -30.56 -18.31
C PHE A 275 -21.77 -30.81 -16.80
N HIS A 276 -21.66 -29.71 -16.04
CA HIS A 276 -21.88 -29.74 -14.59
C HIS A 276 -23.35 -30.18 -14.33
N PRO A 277 -23.57 -31.05 -13.33
CA PRO A 277 -24.95 -31.40 -12.92
C PRO A 277 -25.71 -30.12 -12.51
N PRO A 278 -27.03 -30.08 -12.72
CA PRO A 278 -27.82 -28.91 -12.31
C PRO A 278 -27.74 -28.69 -10.80
N HIS A 279 -27.80 -27.46 -10.38
CA HIS A 279 -27.76 -27.02 -8.98
C HIS A 279 -26.45 -27.36 -8.20
N THR A 280 -25.32 -27.54 -8.91
CA THR A 280 -24.03 -27.82 -8.29
C THR A 280 -23.11 -26.58 -8.27
N LEU A 281 -23.42 -25.55 -9.02
CA LEU A 281 -22.70 -24.29 -9.07
C LEU A 281 -23.57 -23.14 -8.59
N PHE A 282 -22.98 -22.23 -7.82
CA PHE A 282 -23.61 -20.96 -7.43
C PHE A 282 -23.48 -19.98 -8.59
N LYS A 283 -24.61 -19.42 -9.01
CA LYS A 283 -24.71 -18.43 -10.09
C LYS A 283 -25.04 -17.07 -9.52
N THR A 284 -24.19 -16.09 -9.75
CA THR A 284 -24.49 -14.68 -9.48
C THR A 284 -24.52 -13.93 -10.80
N THR A 285 -25.65 -13.29 -11.13
CA THR A 285 -25.78 -12.49 -12.34
C THR A 285 -25.88 -11.02 -11.97
N GLU A 286 -24.97 -10.22 -12.45
CA GLU A 286 -24.97 -8.77 -12.33
C GLU A 286 -25.38 -8.17 -13.68
N THR A 287 -26.41 -7.32 -13.67
CA THR A 287 -26.85 -6.59 -14.86
C THR A 287 -26.64 -5.11 -14.61
N ASN A 288 -25.92 -4.44 -15.50
CA ASN A 288 -25.67 -3.00 -15.39
C ASN A 288 -26.88 -2.16 -15.84
N GLU A 289 -26.75 -0.83 -15.77
CA GLU A 289 -27.82 0.13 -16.12
C GLU A 289 -28.21 0.10 -17.60
N ASP A 290 -27.35 -0.43 -18.47
CA ASP A 290 -27.57 -0.56 -19.91
C ASP A 290 -28.13 -1.94 -20.29
N GLY A 291 -28.37 -2.82 -19.30
CA GLY A 291 -28.92 -4.15 -19.50
C GLY A 291 -27.88 -5.21 -19.90
N ILE A 292 -26.58 -4.91 -19.84
CA ILE A 292 -25.53 -5.91 -20.05
C ILE A 292 -25.44 -6.78 -18.79
N ALA A 293 -25.60 -8.09 -18.97
CA ALA A 293 -25.53 -9.06 -17.88
C ALA A 293 -24.22 -9.83 -17.90
N VAL A 294 -23.59 -9.96 -16.73
CA VAL A 294 -22.45 -10.84 -16.49
C VAL A 294 -22.86 -11.88 -15.44
N ALA A 295 -22.82 -13.15 -15.79
CA ALA A 295 -23.09 -14.26 -14.88
C ALA A 295 -21.79 -14.96 -14.50
N ILE A 296 -21.53 -15.06 -13.19
CA ILE A 296 -20.39 -15.75 -12.62
C ILE A 296 -20.88 -17.02 -11.95
N TYR A 297 -20.28 -18.16 -12.34
CA TYR A 297 -20.57 -19.46 -11.77
C TYR A 297 -19.41 -19.94 -10.94
N LYS A 298 -19.68 -20.26 -9.67
CA LYS A 298 -18.69 -20.73 -8.72
C LYS A 298 -19.05 -22.10 -8.17
N ASP A 299 -18.03 -22.89 -7.89
CA ASP A 299 -18.20 -24.14 -7.17
C ASP A 299 -18.33 -23.94 -5.66
N TYR A 300 -18.46 -25.03 -4.90
CA TYR A 300 -18.56 -24.99 -3.43
C TYR A 300 -17.24 -24.58 -2.74
N MET A 301 -16.12 -24.53 -3.47
CA MET A 301 -14.83 -24.02 -2.99
C MET A 301 -14.62 -22.54 -3.33
N GLU A 302 -15.65 -21.85 -3.79
CA GLU A 302 -15.62 -20.45 -4.25
C GLU A 302 -14.74 -20.23 -5.50
N GLN A 303 -14.35 -21.28 -6.22
CA GLN A 303 -13.61 -21.18 -7.46
C GLN A 303 -14.55 -20.76 -8.59
N THR A 304 -14.16 -19.73 -9.35
CA THR A 304 -14.91 -19.32 -10.54
C THR A 304 -14.69 -20.35 -11.64
N ILE A 305 -15.77 -20.98 -12.10
CA ILE A 305 -15.76 -22.00 -13.16
C ILE A 305 -16.07 -21.37 -14.52
N LEU A 306 -17.03 -20.44 -14.55
CA LEU A 306 -17.46 -19.77 -15.77
C LEU A 306 -17.79 -18.31 -15.47
N GLU A 307 -17.33 -17.43 -16.34
CA GLU A 307 -17.81 -16.06 -16.48
C GLU A 307 -18.47 -15.91 -17.84
N ARG A 308 -19.76 -15.56 -17.85
CA ARG A 308 -20.59 -15.42 -19.05
C ARG A 308 -21.08 -14.00 -19.19
N THR A 309 -20.70 -13.31 -20.28
CA THR A 309 -21.26 -12.02 -20.65
C THR A 309 -22.32 -12.22 -21.73
N VAL A 310 -23.50 -11.60 -21.55
CA VAL A 310 -24.58 -11.60 -22.55
C VAL A 310 -24.46 -10.33 -23.40
N GLY A 311 -24.47 -10.45 -24.72
CA GLY A 311 -24.31 -9.34 -25.64
C GLY A 311 -25.49 -8.35 -25.60
N MET A 312 -25.20 -7.06 -25.79
CA MET A 312 -26.22 -5.99 -25.81
C MET A 312 -27.19 -6.06 -27.01
N SER A 313 -26.67 -6.44 -28.18
CA SER A 313 -27.45 -6.40 -29.43
C SER A 313 -28.29 -7.64 -29.68
N ASP A 314 -27.97 -8.72 -29.01
CA ASP A 314 -28.61 -10.01 -29.15
C ASP A 314 -28.47 -10.78 -27.83
N SER A 315 -29.56 -10.88 -27.07
CA SER A 315 -29.59 -11.60 -25.81
C SER A 315 -29.31 -13.11 -25.93
N THR A 316 -29.19 -13.62 -27.18
CA THR A 316 -28.83 -15.01 -27.46
C THR A 316 -27.33 -15.23 -27.61
N THR A 317 -26.56 -14.16 -27.89
CA THR A 317 -25.10 -14.27 -28.01
C THR A 317 -24.43 -14.16 -26.63
N THR A 318 -23.74 -15.22 -26.25
CA THR A 318 -22.96 -15.25 -25.00
C THR A 318 -21.46 -15.32 -25.29
N TYR A 319 -20.70 -14.71 -24.37
CA TYR A 319 -19.25 -14.74 -24.38
C TYR A 319 -18.77 -15.43 -23.09
N ASP A 320 -18.40 -16.70 -23.23
CA ASP A 320 -18.06 -17.58 -22.12
C ASP A 320 -16.55 -17.68 -21.92
N THR A 321 -16.09 -17.36 -20.71
CA THR A 321 -14.71 -17.60 -20.28
C THR A 321 -14.73 -18.68 -19.21
N TYR A 322 -14.13 -19.85 -19.48
CA TYR A 322 -14.02 -20.94 -18.52
C TYR A 322 -12.68 -20.92 -17.80
N TYR A 323 -12.72 -21.26 -16.52
CA TYR A 323 -11.57 -21.44 -15.65
C TYR A 323 -11.52 -22.90 -15.21
N VAL A 324 -10.42 -23.59 -15.53
CA VAL A 324 -10.28 -25.02 -15.27
C VAL A 324 -9.18 -25.28 -14.27
N TYR A 325 -9.53 -26.00 -13.23
CA TYR A 325 -8.65 -26.32 -12.11
C TYR A 325 -8.27 -27.79 -12.10
N ASP A 326 -7.09 -28.10 -11.53
CA ASP A 326 -6.69 -29.47 -11.23
C ASP A 326 -7.31 -29.96 -9.89
N ASP A 327 -7.10 -31.24 -9.57
CA ASP A 327 -7.59 -31.86 -8.33
C ASP A 327 -7.02 -31.22 -7.04
N ARG A 328 -5.99 -30.37 -7.17
CA ARG A 328 -5.37 -29.66 -6.05
C ARG A 328 -5.86 -28.21 -5.94
N GLY A 329 -6.78 -27.80 -6.82
CA GLY A 329 -7.34 -26.46 -6.88
C GLY A 329 -6.44 -25.43 -7.55
N ASN A 330 -5.44 -25.82 -8.35
CA ASN A 330 -4.63 -24.89 -9.12
C ASN A 330 -5.33 -24.59 -10.45
N LEU A 331 -5.35 -23.31 -10.86
CA LEU A 331 -5.89 -22.87 -12.15
C LEU A 331 -4.96 -23.31 -13.28
N CYS A 332 -5.36 -24.32 -14.05
CA CYS A 332 -4.54 -24.88 -15.13
C CYS A 332 -4.83 -24.27 -16.50
N TYR A 333 -6.08 -23.91 -16.77
CA TYR A 333 -6.46 -23.31 -18.06
C TYR A 333 -7.45 -22.18 -17.86
N VAL A 334 -7.32 -21.14 -18.72
CA VAL A 334 -8.38 -20.16 -18.96
C VAL A 334 -8.75 -20.26 -20.43
N LEU A 335 -10.03 -20.51 -20.72
CA LEU A 335 -10.56 -20.70 -22.06
C LEU A 335 -11.38 -19.46 -22.44
N PRO A 336 -10.83 -18.55 -23.24
CA PRO A 336 -11.54 -17.35 -23.69
C PRO A 336 -12.74 -17.68 -24.60
N PRO A 337 -13.63 -16.70 -24.85
CA PRO A 337 -14.87 -16.92 -25.60
C PRO A 337 -14.69 -17.54 -26.99
N GLU A 338 -13.60 -17.21 -27.68
CA GLU A 338 -13.33 -17.77 -29.00
C GLU A 338 -13.08 -19.29 -28.96
N LEU A 339 -12.35 -19.76 -27.95
CA LEU A 339 -12.14 -21.19 -27.75
C LEU A 339 -13.43 -21.86 -27.24
N SER A 340 -14.16 -21.21 -26.35
CA SER A 340 -15.40 -21.74 -25.76
C SER A 340 -16.46 -22.00 -26.81
N LYS A 341 -16.57 -21.19 -27.85
CA LYS A 341 -17.46 -21.41 -29.00
C LYS A 341 -17.15 -22.71 -29.76
N THR A 342 -15.87 -23.13 -29.81
CA THR A 342 -15.48 -24.37 -30.50
C THR A 342 -15.95 -25.64 -29.80
N ILE A 343 -16.44 -25.49 -28.55
CA ILE A 343 -16.92 -26.60 -27.71
C ILE A 343 -18.43 -26.82 -27.90
N GLU A 344 -19.14 -25.79 -28.36
CA GLU A 344 -20.57 -25.88 -28.61
C GLU A 344 -20.89 -27.02 -29.59
N GLY A 345 -21.83 -27.91 -29.20
CA GLY A 345 -22.20 -29.06 -29.98
C GLY A 345 -21.17 -30.19 -30.09
N ARG A 346 -20.05 -30.09 -29.37
CA ARG A 346 -18.98 -31.09 -29.37
C ARG A 346 -19.33 -32.27 -28.44
N SER A 347 -18.99 -33.48 -28.88
CA SER A 347 -19.02 -34.63 -27.98
C SER A 347 -17.87 -34.60 -26.99
N PRO A 348 -18.05 -35.19 -25.77
CA PRO A 348 -16.96 -35.31 -24.80
C PRO A 348 -15.68 -35.92 -25.40
N GLY A 349 -14.54 -35.39 -25.03
CA GLY A 349 -13.22 -35.80 -25.51
C GLY A 349 -12.13 -34.76 -25.29
N THR A 350 -10.90 -35.15 -25.57
CA THR A 350 -9.71 -34.25 -25.44
C THR A 350 -9.78 -33.13 -26.48
N LEU A 351 -9.48 -31.92 -26.04
CA LEU A 351 -9.38 -30.75 -26.93
C LEU A 351 -8.10 -30.79 -27.75
N PRO A 352 -8.11 -30.32 -29.02
CA PRO A 352 -6.91 -30.29 -29.86
C PRO A 352 -5.82 -29.38 -29.24
N ASP A 353 -4.58 -29.87 -29.20
CA ASP A 353 -3.43 -29.12 -28.69
C ASP A 353 -3.20 -27.82 -29.46
N THR A 354 -3.52 -27.79 -30.77
CA THR A 354 -3.41 -26.58 -31.59
C THR A 354 -4.38 -25.51 -31.14
N ALA A 355 -5.64 -25.84 -30.88
CA ALA A 355 -6.62 -24.87 -30.38
C ALA A 355 -6.24 -24.36 -28.98
N ILE A 356 -5.75 -25.26 -28.12
CA ILE A 356 -5.25 -24.88 -26.79
C ILE A 356 -4.03 -23.96 -26.92
N ALA A 357 -3.09 -24.26 -27.84
CA ALA A 357 -1.89 -23.44 -28.02
C ALA A 357 -2.20 -22.03 -28.55
N GLU A 358 -3.20 -21.92 -29.44
CA GLU A 358 -3.54 -20.66 -30.10
C GLU A 358 -4.47 -19.78 -29.25
N LEU A 359 -5.36 -20.36 -28.46
CA LEU A 359 -6.48 -19.64 -27.85
C LEU A 359 -6.53 -19.70 -26.32
N ALA A 360 -5.88 -20.67 -25.65
CA ALA A 360 -5.96 -20.82 -24.21
C ALA A 360 -4.78 -20.19 -23.47
N TYR A 361 -5.05 -19.72 -22.23
CA TYR A 361 -4.01 -19.55 -21.24
C TYR A 361 -3.77 -20.88 -20.56
N VAL A 362 -2.51 -21.28 -20.41
CA VAL A 362 -2.13 -22.56 -19.80
C VAL A 362 -1.13 -22.34 -18.68
N TYR A 363 -1.37 -23.01 -17.57
CA TYR A 363 -0.49 -22.99 -16.40
C TYR A 363 -0.21 -24.43 -15.97
N LYS A 364 1.04 -24.72 -15.64
CA LYS A 364 1.45 -25.99 -15.04
C LYS A 364 2.16 -25.76 -13.71
N TYR A 365 1.91 -26.66 -12.80
CA TYR A 365 2.39 -26.57 -11.44
C TYR A 365 3.20 -27.81 -11.06
N ASP A 366 4.13 -27.62 -10.13
CA ASP A 366 4.85 -28.70 -9.51
C ASP A 366 4.10 -29.28 -8.29
N GLY A 367 4.74 -30.25 -7.61
CA GLY A 367 4.18 -30.86 -6.40
C GLY A 367 4.02 -29.92 -5.21
N ARG A 368 4.69 -28.76 -5.23
CA ARG A 368 4.61 -27.69 -4.20
C ARG A 368 3.64 -26.58 -4.57
N LYS A 369 2.85 -26.73 -5.64
CA LYS A 369 1.92 -25.74 -6.21
C LYS A 369 2.61 -24.48 -6.76
N ARG A 370 3.90 -24.53 -7.12
CA ARG A 370 4.58 -23.43 -7.78
C ARG A 370 4.32 -23.49 -9.29
N CYS A 371 4.02 -22.36 -9.93
CA CYS A 371 3.78 -22.31 -11.37
C CYS A 371 5.11 -22.45 -12.13
N ILE A 372 5.34 -23.59 -12.76
CA ILE A 372 6.59 -23.92 -13.48
C ILE A 372 6.53 -23.63 -14.97
N GLU A 373 5.34 -23.49 -15.54
CA GLU A 373 5.12 -23.16 -16.95
C GLU A 373 3.86 -22.28 -17.07
N LYS A 374 3.99 -21.18 -17.81
CA LYS A 374 2.89 -20.29 -18.17
C LYS A 374 2.92 -20.03 -19.68
N ARG A 375 1.78 -20.19 -20.34
CA ARG A 375 1.64 -19.89 -21.77
C ARG A 375 0.43 -18.99 -22.01
N MET A 376 0.62 -17.93 -22.76
CA MET A 376 -0.45 -17.08 -23.28
C MET A 376 -0.91 -17.59 -24.66
N PRO A 377 -2.12 -17.26 -25.12
CA PRO A 377 -2.61 -17.58 -26.45
C PRO A 377 -1.60 -17.18 -27.55
N GLY A 378 -1.32 -18.11 -28.48
CA GLY A 378 -0.44 -17.89 -29.63
C GLY A 378 1.03 -17.64 -29.29
N THR A 379 1.46 -17.84 -28.05
CA THR A 379 2.87 -17.64 -27.66
C THR A 379 3.55 -18.94 -27.23
N ASP A 380 4.88 -18.90 -27.25
CA ASP A 380 5.68 -19.94 -26.63
C ASP A 380 5.58 -19.88 -25.09
N PRO A 381 5.65 -21.02 -24.39
CA PRO A 381 5.58 -21.03 -22.94
C PRO A 381 6.78 -20.30 -22.30
N VAL A 382 6.51 -19.68 -21.14
CA VAL A 382 7.52 -19.19 -20.22
C VAL A 382 7.75 -20.26 -19.15
N TYR A 383 8.99 -20.65 -18.95
CA TYR A 383 9.39 -21.58 -17.90
C TYR A 383 9.93 -20.84 -16.69
N MET A 384 9.67 -21.40 -15.50
CA MET A 384 10.06 -20.85 -14.21
C MET A 384 10.71 -21.93 -13.35
N ILE A 385 11.85 -21.61 -12.76
CA ILE A 385 12.64 -22.48 -11.89
C ILE A 385 12.74 -21.84 -10.52
N TYR A 386 12.57 -22.65 -9.51
CA TYR A 386 12.53 -22.21 -8.12
C TYR A 386 13.63 -22.89 -7.28
N ASP A 387 14.12 -22.15 -6.31
CA ASP A 387 15.01 -22.72 -5.31
C ASP A 387 14.24 -23.44 -4.17
N ASN A 388 14.96 -23.93 -3.18
CA ASN A 388 14.40 -24.65 -2.04
C ASN A 388 13.57 -23.76 -1.09
N ASN A 389 13.71 -22.45 -1.19
CA ASN A 389 12.91 -21.46 -0.45
C ASN A 389 11.69 -20.96 -1.23
N ASP A 390 11.33 -21.62 -2.34
CA ASP A 390 10.23 -21.25 -3.25
C ASP A 390 10.40 -19.90 -3.94
N ARG A 391 11.64 -19.38 -4.06
CA ARG A 391 11.95 -18.15 -4.78
C ARG A 391 12.16 -18.44 -6.25
N LEU A 392 11.64 -17.58 -7.14
CA LEU A 392 11.84 -17.68 -8.59
C LEU A 392 13.26 -17.27 -8.96
N VAL A 393 14.13 -18.23 -9.18
CA VAL A 393 15.56 -18.00 -9.45
C VAL A 393 15.91 -17.93 -10.93
N MET A 394 15.17 -18.65 -11.80
CA MET A 394 15.39 -18.56 -13.25
C MET A 394 14.08 -18.55 -14.01
N SER A 395 14.01 -17.77 -15.10
CA SER A 395 12.88 -17.80 -16.04
C SER A 395 13.34 -17.69 -17.48
N GLN A 396 12.56 -18.30 -18.39
CA GLN A 396 12.89 -18.34 -19.83
C GLN A 396 11.62 -18.19 -20.67
N ASN A 397 11.56 -17.17 -21.51
CA ASN A 397 10.52 -17.03 -22.53
C ASN A 397 10.94 -17.68 -23.89
N GLY A 398 10.03 -17.71 -24.86
CA GLY A 398 10.29 -18.32 -26.17
C GLY A 398 11.44 -17.69 -26.96
N ASN A 399 11.64 -16.38 -26.86
CA ASN A 399 12.74 -15.69 -27.55
C ASN A 399 14.10 -16.01 -26.92
N MET A 400 14.16 -16.01 -25.58
CA MET A 400 15.36 -16.40 -24.85
C MET A 400 15.75 -17.86 -25.10
N ARG A 401 14.74 -18.74 -25.26
CA ARG A 401 14.96 -20.16 -25.56
C ARG A 401 15.71 -20.36 -26.90
N LYS A 402 15.43 -19.54 -27.92
CA LYS A 402 16.12 -19.58 -29.21
C LYS A 402 17.62 -19.24 -29.11
N GLN A 403 18.00 -18.57 -28.01
CA GLN A 403 19.38 -18.11 -27.74
C GLN A 403 20.01 -18.86 -26.56
N ASN A 404 19.35 -19.89 -26.01
CA ASN A 404 19.76 -20.61 -24.82
C ASN A 404 19.97 -19.70 -23.60
N GLN A 405 19.18 -18.61 -23.50
CA GLN A 405 19.27 -17.58 -22.46
C GLN A 405 18.21 -17.78 -21.39
N TRP A 406 18.54 -17.33 -20.19
CA TRP A 406 17.66 -17.32 -19.01
C TRP A 406 17.82 -16.01 -18.26
N VAL A 407 16.72 -15.48 -17.71
CA VAL A 407 16.80 -14.47 -16.64
C VAL A 407 17.15 -15.18 -15.35
N TYR A 408 18.15 -14.72 -14.66
CA TYR A 408 18.59 -15.24 -13.36
C TYR A 408 18.41 -14.16 -12.29
N THR A 409 17.87 -14.54 -11.13
CA THR A 409 17.63 -13.63 -9.99
C THR A 409 18.33 -14.16 -8.75
N GLU A 410 19.16 -13.34 -8.13
CA GLU A 410 19.79 -13.57 -6.85
C GLU A 410 19.00 -12.90 -5.73
N TYR A 411 19.05 -13.50 -4.54
CA TYR A 411 18.32 -13.02 -3.35
C TYR A 411 19.24 -12.91 -2.14
N ASP A 412 18.92 -11.97 -1.25
CA ASP A 412 19.58 -11.88 0.05
C ASP A 412 18.97 -12.86 1.08
N ARG A 413 19.46 -12.80 2.33
CA ARG A 413 19.01 -13.66 3.43
C ARG A 413 17.58 -13.37 3.92
N LEU A 414 17.00 -12.25 3.49
CA LEU A 414 15.63 -11.82 3.79
C LEU A 414 14.68 -12.04 2.60
N ASP A 415 15.09 -12.88 1.64
CA ASP A 415 14.34 -13.22 0.42
C ASP A 415 14.05 -12.02 -0.50
N ARG A 416 14.87 -10.95 -0.42
CA ARG A 416 14.74 -9.77 -1.27
C ARG A 416 15.63 -9.93 -2.51
N PRO A 417 15.13 -9.65 -3.75
CA PRO A 417 15.94 -9.78 -4.97
C PRO A 417 17.06 -8.73 -5.01
N THR A 418 18.30 -9.17 -5.12
CA THR A 418 19.48 -8.29 -5.11
C THR A 418 20.08 -8.09 -6.49
N ARG A 419 19.91 -9.05 -7.41
CA ARG A 419 20.48 -8.96 -8.76
C ARG A 419 19.62 -9.70 -9.75
N GLN A 420 19.51 -9.15 -10.96
CA GLN A 420 18.97 -9.85 -12.10
C GLN A 420 19.95 -9.77 -13.25
N SER A 421 20.16 -10.91 -13.93
CA SER A 421 21.10 -11.03 -15.06
C SER A 421 20.50 -11.91 -16.14
N ILE A 422 21.01 -11.77 -17.37
CA ILE A 422 20.82 -12.74 -18.45
C ILE A 422 22.00 -13.69 -18.43
N LEU A 423 21.71 -14.97 -18.26
CA LEU A 423 22.68 -16.05 -18.39
C LEU A 423 22.45 -16.80 -19.70
N ALA A 424 23.53 -17.21 -20.37
CA ALA A 424 23.49 -18.06 -21.55
C ALA A 424 24.28 -19.35 -21.33
N SER A 425 23.79 -20.45 -21.89
CA SER A 425 24.48 -21.74 -21.94
C SER A 425 24.86 -22.09 -23.39
N ALA A 426 25.93 -22.88 -23.55
CA ALA A 426 26.39 -23.33 -24.88
C ALA A 426 25.34 -24.21 -25.60
N GLU A 427 24.60 -25.00 -24.82
CA GLU A 427 23.55 -25.89 -25.31
C GLU A 427 22.24 -25.60 -24.60
N ALA A 428 21.12 -26.00 -25.19
CA ALA A 428 19.80 -25.88 -24.59
C ALA A 428 19.71 -26.78 -23.34
N VAL A 429 19.36 -26.18 -22.20
CA VAL A 429 19.15 -26.90 -20.93
C VAL A 429 17.65 -27.01 -20.67
N ALA A 430 17.19 -28.25 -20.41
CA ALA A 430 15.78 -28.48 -20.13
C ALA A 430 15.37 -27.88 -18.76
N PRO A 431 14.20 -27.25 -18.65
CA PRO A 431 13.71 -26.70 -17.38
C PRO A 431 13.67 -27.73 -16.24
N SER A 432 13.29 -28.98 -16.56
CA SER A 432 13.25 -30.06 -15.57
C SER A 432 14.63 -30.43 -15.01
N THR A 433 15.68 -30.33 -15.83
CA THR A 433 17.06 -30.58 -15.39
C THR A 433 17.50 -29.50 -14.41
N LEU A 434 17.27 -28.23 -14.75
CA LEU A 434 17.59 -27.11 -13.87
C LEU A 434 16.83 -27.17 -12.53
N GLN A 435 15.53 -27.50 -12.58
CA GLN A 435 14.76 -27.65 -11.35
C GLN A 435 15.32 -28.78 -10.47
N GLN A 436 15.69 -29.92 -11.07
CA GLN A 436 16.31 -31.02 -10.33
C GLN A 436 17.67 -30.63 -9.71
N ASP A 437 18.45 -29.81 -10.36
CA ASP A 437 19.73 -29.33 -9.84
C ASP A 437 19.53 -28.41 -8.63
N TYR A 438 18.53 -27.53 -8.68
CA TYR A 438 18.12 -26.72 -7.52
C TYR A 438 17.55 -27.58 -6.38
N ASP A 439 16.70 -28.55 -6.68
CA ASP A 439 16.06 -29.42 -5.69
C ASP A 439 17.08 -30.32 -4.96
N LYS A 440 18.18 -30.71 -5.64
CA LYS A 440 19.28 -31.52 -5.06
C LYS A 440 20.27 -30.68 -4.27
N SER A 441 20.30 -29.35 -4.47
CA SER A 441 21.26 -28.49 -3.81
C SER A 441 20.89 -28.30 -2.35
N TRP A 442 21.75 -28.74 -1.46
CA TRP A 442 21.60 -28.51 -0.03
C TRP A 442 21.89 -27.01 0.27
N GLU A 443 21.07 -26.36 1.06
CA GLU A 443 21.22 -24.95 1.48
C GLU A 443 21.30 -23.92 0.33
N ASN A 444 20.62 -24.17 -0.80
CA ASN A 444 20.66 -23.28 -1.96
C ASN A 444 22.08 -22.97 -2.49
N SER A 445 22.99 -23.96 -2.40
CA SER A 445 24.38 -23.81 -2.83
C SER A 445 24.57 -23.89 -4.36
N TYR A 446 23.53 -24.29 -5.11
CA TYR A 446 23.57 -24.32 -6.56
C TYR A 446 23.58 -22.90 -7.13
N THR A 447 24.55 -22.60 -7.96
CA THR A 447 24.61 -21.40 -8.77
C THR A 447 24.80 -21.77 -10.24
N PRO A 448 23.97 -21.29 -11.17
CA PRO A 448 24.09 -21.60 -12.60
C PRO A 448 25.46 -21.26 -13.17
N LEU A 449 26.09 -20.19 -12.69
CA LEU A 449 27.42 -19.74 -13.12
C LEU A 449 28.53 -20.80 -12.92
N ASN A 450 28.34 -21.71 -11.96
CA ASN A 450 29.28 -22.82 -11.72
C ASN A 450 28.93 -24.08 -12.54
N SER A 451 27.86 -24.04 -13.35
CA SER A 451 27.26 -25.19 -14.02
C SER A 451 27.13 -25.00 -15.54
N GLY A 452 28.05 -24.27 -16.16
CA GLY A 452 28.11 -24.09 -17.60
C GLY A 452 27.32 -22.92 -18.18
N PHE A 453 26.80 -22.05 -17.29
CA PHE A 453 26.22 -20.78 -17.71
C PHE A 453 27.24 -19.65 -17.60
N THR A 454 27.15 -18.71 -18.53
CA THR A 454 27.92 -17.45 -18.52
C THR A 454 26.96 -16.27 -18.47
N GLU A 455 27.29 -15.26 -17.69
CA GLU A 455 26.54 -14.00 -17.69
C GLU A 455 26.82 -13.22 -18.97
N THR A 456 25.75 -12.86 -19.70
CA THR A 456 25.83 -12.09 -20.94
C THR A 456 25.40 -10.64 -20.76
N ALA A 457 24.50 -10.38 -19.81
CA ALA A 457 24.07 -9.02 -19.47
C ALA A 457 23.60 -8.97 -18.02
N MET A 458 23.87 -7.87 -17.34
CA MET A 458 23.28 -7.52 -16.05
C MET A 458 22.07 -6.63 -16.29
N LEU A 459 20.90 -7.00 -15.75
CA LEU A 459 19.66 -6.25 -15.91
C LEU A 459 19.44 -5.26 -14.75
N SER A 460 19.67 -5.70 -13.53
CA SER A 460 19.51 -4.83 -12.36
C SER A 460 20.32 -5.32 -11.16
N VAL A 461 20.74 -4.37 -10.34
CA VAL A 461 21.25 -4.60 -8.99
C VAL A 461 20.40 -3.80 -8.01
N THR A 462 19.96 -4.43 -6.92
CA THR A 462 19.24 -3.79 -5.84
C THR A 462 20.04 -3.97 -4.58
N VAL A 463 20.40 -2.89 -3.93
CA VAL A 463 21.11 -2.88 -2.65
C VAL A 463 20.14 -2.45 -1.57
N TYR A 464 20.08 -3.19 -0.48
CA TYR A 464 19.22 -2.92 0.66
C TYR A 464 20.07 -2.51 1.86
N ASP A 465 19.48 -1.70 2.74
CA ASP A 465 20.11 -1.31 4.00
C ASP A 465 21.51 -0.69 3.81
N ALA A 466 21.68 0.09 2.73
CA ALA A 466 22.90 0.80 2.39
C ALA A 466 22.61 2.27 2.07
N TYR A 467 23.60 3.12 2.20
CA TYR A 467 23.54 4.55 1.85
C TYR A 467 24.47 4.82 0.66
N VAL A 468 24.05 5.69 -0.27
CA VAL A 468 24.86 6.11 -1.43
C VAL A 468 25.10 7.60 -1.33
N TYR A 469 26.34 8.01 -1.44
CA TYR A 469 26.72 9.43 -1.54
C TYR A 469 26.53 9.92 -2.98
N GLU A 470 25.86 11.07 -3.13
CA GLU A 470 25.53 11.65 -4.43
C GLU A 470 26.76 12.00 -5.28
N ASP A 471 27.86 12.39 -4.65
CA ASP A 471 29.04 12.92 -5.36
C ASP A 471 30.01 11.85 -5.91
N GLU A 472 29.98 10.62 -5.41
CA GLU A 472 30.96 9.59 -5.75
C GLU A 472 30.39 8.26 -6.21
N MET A 473 29.06 8.10 -6.23
CA MET A 473 28.36 6.82 -6.51
C MET A 473 28.93 5.62 -5.71
N GLU A 474 29.47 5.88 -4.54
CA GLU A 474 30.01 4.83 -3.67
C GLU A 474 28.90 4.24 -2.79
N ILE A 475 28.73 2.92 -2.86
CA ILE A 475 27.81 2.17 -1.99
C ILE A 475 28.46 2.00 -0.62
N ILE A 476 27.92 2.67 0.41
CA ILE A 476 28.41 2.55 1.77
C ILE A 476 27.63 1.48 2.53
N PRO A 477 28.28 0.37 2.94
CA PRO A 477 27.64 -0.62 3.79
C PRO A 477 27.13 -0.02 5.10
N ILE A 478 26.04 -0.59 5.64
CA ILE A 478 25.37 -0.12 6.85
C ILE A 478 26.30 0.12 8.04
N ASN A 479 27.40 -0.64 8.16
CA ASN A 479 28.39 -0.49 9.22
C ASN A 479 29.30 0.75 9.10
N ARG A 480 29.25 1.47 7.98
CA ARG A 480 29.99 2.71 7.74
C ARG A 480 29.13 3.95 7.74
N VAL A 481 27.80 3.79 7.90
CA VAL A 481 26.87 4.94 7.92
C VAL A 481 27.01 5.68 9.26
N PRO A 482 26.97 7.03 9.28
CA PRO A 482 27.07 7.80 10.51
C PRO A 482 26.03 7.39 11.56
N VAL A 483 26.43 7.35 12.81
CA VAL A 483 25.54 7.00 13.94
C VAL A 483 24.36 7.98 13.99
N GLY A 484 23.14 7.44 14.03
CA GLY A 484 21.90 8.23 14.03
C GLY A 484 21.15 8.25 12.70
N THR A 485 21.74 7.73 11.61
CA THR A 485 21.04 7.59 10.34
C THR A 485 20.28 6.26 10.32
N ASN A 486 18.95 6.31 10.28
CA ASN A 486 18.13 5.11 10.19
C ASN A 486 17.90 4.75 8.72
N ILE A 487 18.71 3.83 8.20
CA ILE A 487 18.62 3.33 6.82
C ILE A 487 18.01 1.91 6.74
N ARG A 488 17.57 1.36 7.85
CA ARG A 488 17.01 0.00 7.89
C ARG A 488 15.72 -0.04 7.08
N GLY A 489 15.68 -0.90 6.09
CA GLY A 489 14.57 -1.01 5.15
C GLY A 489 14.67 -0.09 3.93
N TRP A 490 15.71 0.71 3.79
CA TRP A 490 15.93 1.49 2.58
C TRP A 490 16.28 0.57 1.42
N THR A 491 15.60 0.80 0.30
CA THR A 491 15.90 0.11 -0.96
C THR A 491 16.63 1.07 -1.87
N PHE A 492 17.80 0.67 -2.30
CA PHE A 492 18.53 1.35 -3.35
C PHE A 492 18.55 0.45 -4.58
N ARG A 493 17.99 0.91 -5.69
CA ARG A 493 17.93 0.15 -6.93
C ARG A 493 18.73 0.87 -8.02
N ILE A 494 19.78 0.21 -8.53
CA ILE A 494 20.42 0.57 -9.78
C ILE A 494 19.85 -0.37 -10.84
N THR A 495 19.14 0.17 -11.82
CA THR A 495 18.70 -0.59 -12.98
C THR A 495 19.52 -0.15 -14.18
N ARG A 496 20.32 -1.05 -14.72
CA ARG A 496 21.02 -0.84 -15.98
C ARG A 496 20.22 -1.60 -17.04
N MET A 497 19.57 -0.88 -17.93
CA MET A 497 18.89 -1.47 -19.09
C MET A 497 19.83 -1.41 -20.28
N ASP A 498 20.69 -2.41 -20.46
CA ASP A 498 21.40 -2.64 -21.72
C ASP A 498 20.46 -3.27 -22.76
N MET A 499 19.46 -2.51 -23.18
CA MET A 499 18.59 -2.92 -24.30
C MET A 499 19.22 -2.59 -25.67
N GLN A 500 20.24 -1.74 -25.70
CA GLN A 500 21.08 -1.46 -26.87
C GLN A 500 22.50 -1.05 -26.43
N PRO A 501 23.57 -1.48 -27.12
CA PRO A 501 24.95 -1.18 -26.70
C PRO A 501 25.34 0.31 -26.75
N GLU A 502 24.50 1.17 -27.30
CA GLU A 502 24.83 2.56 -27.59
C GLU A 502 24.20 3.59 -26.60
N SER A 503 23.39 3.17 -25.63
CA SER A 503 22.80 4.10 -24.68
C SER A 503 22.43 3.40 -23.36
N PRO A 504 23.37 3.23 -22.43
CA PRO A 504 23.05 2.76 -21.08
C PRO A 504 22.20 3.81 -20.35
N VAL A 505 21.04 3.39 -19.86
CA VAL A 505 20.21 4.21 -18.97
C VAL A 505 20.36 3.68 -17.55
N ASP A 506 21.05 4.41 -16.69
CA ASP A 506 21.11 4.11 -15.27
C ASP A 506 19.96 4.84 -14.56
N VAL A 507 19.03 4.10 -13.99
CA VAL A 507 17.96 4.66 -13.15
C VAL A 507 18.20 4.28 -11.70
N ILE A 508 18.39 5.27 -10.85
CA ILE A 508 18.66 5.11 -9.44
C ILE A 508 17.41 5.53 -8.67
N TYR A 509 16.83 4.62 -7.87
CA TYR A 509 15.71 4.90 -6.99
C TYR A 509 16.16 4.77 -5.54
N SER A 510 15.80 5.72 -4.70
CA SER A 510 15.88 5.62 -3.26
C SER A 510 14.48 5.70 -2.65
N MET A 511 14.16 4.80 -1.74
CA MET A 511 12.87 4.78 -1.04
C MET A 511 13.09 4.92 0.46
N ASP A 512 12.22 5.66 1.13
CA ASP A 512 12.18 5.71 2.58
C ASP A 512 11.56 4.44 3.19
N ILE A 513 11.55 4.34 4.51
CA ILE A 513 11.01 3.18 5.24
C ILE A 513 9.51 2.94 5.01
N ASN A 514 8.80 3.93 4.44
CA ASN A 514 7.38 3.86 4.12
C ASN A 514 7.15 3.51 2.64
N GLY A 515 8.22 3.20 1.89
CA GLY A 515 8.14 2.89 0.46
C GLY A 515 7.93 4.11 -0.42
N LYS A 516 8.09 5.34 0.11
CA LYS A 516 7.97 6.56 -0.67
C LYS A 516 9.29 6.89 -1.35
N GLU A 517 9.26 6.99 -2.67
CA GLU A 517 10.40 7.46 -3.46
C GLU A 517 10.73 8.91 -3.09
N TRP A 518 11.98 9.18 -2.68
CA TRP A 518 12.42 10.53 -2.36
C TRP A 518 13.59 11.01 -3.22
N LEU A 519 14.23 10.09 -3.95
CA LEU A 519 15.28 10.42 -4.88
C LEU A 519 15.19 9.50 -6.11
N VAL A 520 15.02 10.09 -7.30
CA VAL A 520 15.12 9.41 -8.59
C VAL A 520 16.20 10.12 -9.40
N ILE A 521 17.33 9.45 -9.62
CA ILE A 521 18.39 9.96 -10.50
C ILE A 521 18.34 9.15 -11.79
N THR A 522 18.05 9.80 -12.90
CA THR A 522 18.12 9.20 -14.22
C THR A 522 19.32 9.78 -14.94
N HIS A 523 20.36 8.97 -15.14
CA HIS A 523 21.50 9.33 -15.97
C HIS A 523 21.22 8.88 -17.42
N TYR A 524 21.14 9.87 -18.31
CA TYR A 524 21.23 9.63 -19.75
C TYR A 524 22.67 9.96 -20.18
N ASP A 525 23.44 8.98 -20.56
CA ASP A 525 24.67 9.23 -21.33
C ASP A 525 24.25 9.63 -22.74
N GLY A 526 23.90 10.90 -22.90
CA GLY A 526 23.66 11.50 -24.19
C GLY A 526 24.98 11.66 -24.91
N ALA A 527 25.25 10.81 -25.90
CA ALA A 527 26.15 11.19 -26.93
C ALA A 527 25.59 12.44 -27.63
N ASN A 528 26.33 13.56 -27.55
CA ASN A 528 26.24 14.86 -28.25
C ASN A 528 24.97 15.17 -29.06
#